data_5f56d09ea183a468759a99f6eef8be6a
#
_entry.id   5f56d09ea183a468759a99f6eef8be6a
#
_cell.length_a   1.000
_cell.length_b   1.000
_cell.length_c   1.000
_cell.angle_alpha   90.00
_cell.angle_beta   90.00
_cell.angle_gamma   90.00
#
_symmetry.space_group_name_H-M   'P 1'
#
loop_
_entity.id
_entity.type
_entity.pdbx_description
1 polymer ?
#
loop_
_entity_poly.entity_id
_entity_poly.type
_entity_poly.pdbx_seq_one_letter_code
_entity_poly.pdbx_strand_id
1 'polypeptide(L)'
;MLKMTRGPAKCDIFDEQKFVKELSRGNSIQAYKNAILEAEISLAEKFKNEEKIAGLLKAKTSFIDIILKYAWGQFEWDKKISLLAVGGYGRGELHPHSDIDLMILVGSNKIDLYQKNIEAFLAFLWDIHLKIGHSVRSISDCVSAAKRDVTIATNIMETRTICGEDAIRNNMLKKTSPDRIWPLKLWPSNKFFEAKLSEQANRHAKHGNTEYNLEPNIKEAP
;
A
#
# COMPACT_ATOMS: atom_id res chain seq x y z
N MET A 1 -24.37 -8.42 6.25
CA MET A 1 -24.21 -9.65 5.47
C MET A 1 -23.34 -9.33 4.25
N LEU A 2 -22.01 -9.60 4.35
CA LEU A 2 -21.05 -9.29 3.29
C LEU A 2 -21.34 -10.17 2.07
N LYS A 3 -21.67 -9.57 0.94
CA LYS A 3 -21.70 -10.27 -0.37
C LYS A 3 -20.25 -10.50 -0.79
N MET A 4 -19.75 -11.71 -0.55
CA MET A 4 -18.48 -12.19 -1.10
C MET A 4 -18.65 -12.41 -2.60
N THR A 5 -18.07 -11.53 -3.41
CA THR A 5 -17.93 -11.72 -4.86
C THR A 5 -16.49 -12.12 -5.15
N ARG A 6 -16.34 -13.32 -5.70
CA ARG A 6 -15.18 -14.11 -6.13
C ARG A 6 -14.56 -14.97 -5.02
N GLY A 7 -14.41 -16.25 -5.36
CA GLY A 7 -13.81 -17.25 -4.49
C GLY A 7 -12.39 -16.89 -4.06
N PRO A 8 -11.97 -17.39 -2.88
CA PRO A 8 -10.69 -17.02 -2.28
C PRO A 8 -9.54 -17.38 -3.22
N ALA A 9 -8.68 -16.39 -3.52
CA ALA A 9 -7.36 -16.70 -4.04
C ALA A 9 -6.68 -17.57 -2.96
N LYS A 10 -6.37 -18.82 -3.28
CA LYS A 10 -5.68 -19.74 -2.36
C LYS A 10 -4.36 -19.10 -1.96
N CYS A 11 -4.28 -18.58 -0.76
CA CYS A 11 -3.06 -18.02 -0.19
C CYS A 11 -2.37 -19.15 0.56
N ASP A 12 -1.30 -19.72 0.00
CA ASP A 12 -0.62 -20.90 0.52
C ASP A 12 0.06 -20.70 1.89
N ILE A 13 0.13 -19.45 2.38
CA ILE A 13 0.74 -19.09 3.67
C ILE A 13 -0.29 -18.74 4.74
N PHE A 14 -1.59 -18.85 4.43
CA PHE A 14 -2.67 -18.37 5.29
C PHE A 14 -3.93 -19.23 5.18
N ASP A 15 -4.43 -19.68 6.32
CA ASP A 15 -5.72 -20.37 6.42
C ASP A 15 -6.84 -19.38 6.76
N GLU A 16 -7.50 -18.89 5.71
CA GLU A 16 -8.60 -17.93 5.84
C GLU A 16 -9.79 -18.51 6.62
N GLN A 17 -10.07 -19.80 6.51
CA GLN A 17 -11.19 -20.42 7.23
C GLN A 17 -10.93 -20.47 8.73
N LYS A 18 -9.70 -20.84 9.13
CA LYS A 18 -9.26 -20.79 10.53
C LYS A 18 -9.38 -19.36 11.08
N PHE A 19 -8.88 -18.38 10.35
CA PHE A 19 -8.91 -16.98 10.74
C PHE A 19 -10.34 -16.45 10.97
N VAL A 20 -11.26 -16.71 10.03
CA VAL A 20 -12.67 -16.30 10.16
C VAL A 20 -13.32 -16.95 11.39
N LYS A 21 -13.00 -18.23 11.67
CA LYS A 21 -13.48 -18.91 12.87
C LYS A 21 -12.93 -18.28 14.14
N GLU A 22 -11.68 -17.85 14.16
CA GLU A 22 -11.07 -17.16 15.30
C GLU A 22 -11.70 -15.77 15.51
N LEU A 23 -11.93 -15.01 14.43
CA LEU A 23 -12.64 -13.71 14.50
C LEU A 23 -14.02 -13.84 15.15
N SER A 24 -14.75 -14.92 14.87
CA SER A 24 -16.08 -15.14 15.44
C SER A 24 -16.09 -15.43 16.95
N ARG A 25 -14.93 -15.72 17.56
CA ARG A 25 -14.79 -16.02 18.99
C ARG A 25 -14.63 -14.79 19.91
N GLY A 26 -14.62 -13.58 19.34
CA GLY A 26 -14.72 -12.32 20.09
C GLY A 26 -13.41 -11.62 20.44
N ASN A 27 -12.23 -12.19 20.16
CA ASN A 27 -10.94 -11.50 20.32
C ASN A 27 -10.31 -11.21 18.96
N SER A 28 -10.85 -10.19 18.29
CA SER A 28 -10.44 -9.87 16.91
C SER A 28 -8.96 -9.49 16.80
N ILE A 29 -8.44 -8.63 17.68
CA ILE A 29 -7.02 -8.20 17.64
C ILE A 29 -6.07 -9.39 17.74
N GLN A 30 -6.33 -10.33 18.66
CA GLN A 30 -5.47 -11.51 18.81
C GLN A 30 -5.52 -12.43 17.60
N ALA A 31 -6.70 -12.60 16.98
CA ALA A 31 -6.85 -13.37 15.75
C ALA A 31 -6.00 -12.81 14.60
N TYR A 32 -6.00 -11.47 14.43
CA TYR A 32 -5.12 -10.83 13.43
C TYR A 32 -3.64 -11.02 13.75
N LYS A 33 -3.22 -10.84 15.01
CA LYS A 33 -1.82 -11.04 15.40
C LYS A 33 -1.35 -12.47 15.16
N ASN A 34 -2.17 -13.45 15.49
CA ASN A 34 -1.87 -14.85 15.23
C ASN A 34 -1.73 -15.13 13.72
N ALA A 35 -2.67 -14.63 12.92
CA ALA A 35 -2.64 -14.80 11.48
C ALA A 35 -1.38 -14.17 10.84
N ILE A 36 -0.98 -12.98 11.28
CA ILE A 36 0.23 -12.31 10.81
C ILE A 36 1.47 -13.12 11.17
N LEU A 37 1.57 -13.58 12.42
CA LEU A 37 2.71 -14.37 12.89
C LEU A 37 2.80 -15.71 12.13
N GLU A 38 1.69 -16.42 11.96
CA GLU A 38 1.65 -17.69 11.21
C GLU A 38 2.08 -17.49 9.75
N ALA A 39 1.64 -16.42 9.10
CA ALA A 39 2.04 -16.10 7.73
C ALA A 39 3.53 -15.76 7.62
N GLU A 40 4.09 -15.01 8.59
CA GLU A 40 5.53 -14.71 8.63
C GLU A 40 6.39 -15.96 8.80
N ILE A 41 5.97 -16.87 9.69
CA ILE A 41 6.65 -18.17 9.90
C ILE A 41 6.61 -18.98 8.59
N SER A 42 5.43 -19.10 7.97
CA SER A 42 5.27 -19.85 6.72
C SER A 42 6.12 -19.26 5.57
N LEU A 43 6.19 -17.92 5.46
CA LEU A 43 7.06 -17.27 4.48
C LEU A 43 8.54 -17.55 4.74
N ALA A 44 8.97 -17.54 6.01
CA ALA A 44 10.36 -17.82 6.37
C ALA A 44 10.74 -19.28 6.06
N GLU A 45 9.84 -20.24 6.32
CA GLU A 45 10.04 -21.65 5.97
C GLU A 45 10.14 -21.85 4.45
N LYS A 46 9.23 -21.26 3.67
CA LYS A 46 9.25 -21.32 2.21
C LYS A 46 10.52 -20.70 1.62
N PHE A 47 11.01 -19.61 2.21
CA PHE A 47 12.28 -18.98 1.82
C PHE A 47 13.47 -19.92 2.08
N LYS A 48 13.50 -20.60 3.25
CA LYS A 48 14.55 -21.61 3.56
C LYS A 48 14.52 -22.81 2.62
N ASN A 49 13.35 -23.15 2.10
CA ASN A 49 13.15 -24.22 1.12
C ASN A 49 13.40 -23.77 -0.32
N GLU A 50 14.06 -22.63 -0.51
CA GLU A 50 14.47 -22.09 -1.82
C GLU A 50 13.29 -21.83 -2.80
N GLU A 51 12.08 -21.58 -2.30
CA GLU A 51 10.98 -21.19 -3.17
C GLU A 51 11.28 -19.87 -3.90
N LYS A 52 10.76 -19.75 -5.12
CA LYS A 52 10.99 -18.58 -5.97
C LYS A 52 10.53 -17.29 -5.28
N ILE A 53 11.43 -16.31 -5.15
CA ILE A 53 11.18 -15.01 -4.49
C ILE A 53 9.92 -14.33 -5.02
N ALA A 54 9.70 -14.32 -6.34
CA ALA A 54 8.49 -13.74 -6.93
C ALA A 54 7.19 -14.39 -6.41
N GLY A 55 7.21 -15.70 -6.13
CA GLY A 55 6.09 -16.42 -5.51
C GLY A 55 5.85 -15.96 -4.08
N LEU A 56 6.91 -15.81 -3.29
CA LEU A 56 6.85 -15.36 -1.89
C LEU A 56 6.33 -13.92 -1.78
N LEU A 57 6.80 -13.01 -2.63
CA LEU A 57 6.31 -11.62 -2.68
C LEU A 57 4.82 -11.56 -3.02
N LYS A 58 4.39 -12.36 -3.99
CA LYS A 58 2.97 -12.46 -4.37
C LYS A 58 2.12 -13.04 -3.25
N ALA A 59 2.59 -14.08 -2.57
CA ALA A 59 1.89 -14.71 -1.44
C ALA A 59 1.74 -13.70 -0.29
N LYS A 60 2.82 -12.99 0.09
CA LYS A 60 2.79 -11.94 1.12
C LYS A 60 1.82 -10.82 0.74
N THR A 61 1.89 -10.33 -0.49
CA THR A 61 0.98 -9.27 -0.98
C THR A 61 -0.47 -9.71 -0.89
N SER A 62 -0.78 -10.93 -1.35
CA SER A 62 -2.15 -11.48 -1.30
C SER A 62 -2.65 -11.65 0.13
N PHE A 63 -1.80 -12.11 1.04
CA PHE A 63 -2.12 -12.23 2.46
C PHE A 63 -2.47 -10.87 3.08
N ILE A 64 -1.62 -9.86 2.87
CA ILE A 64 -1.87 -8.50 3.39
C ILE A 64 -3.15 -7.91 2.80
N ASP A 65 -3.43 -8.13 1.51
CA ASP A 65 -4.69 -7.71 0.89
C ASP A 65 -5.91 -8.31 1.61
N ILE A 66 -5.85 -9.59 1.97
CA ILE A 66 -6.92 -10.27 2.71
C ILE A 66 -7.09 -9.66 4.10
N ILE A 67 -6.00 -9.52 4.85
CA ILE A 67 -6.00 -8.93 6.20
C ILE A 67 -6.61 -7.51 6.17
N LEU A 68 -6.18 -6.67 5.23
CA LEU A 68 -6.69 -5.30 5.10
C LEU A 68 -8.17 -5.26 4.71
N LYS A 69 -8.65 -6.19 3.88
CA LYS A 69 -10.07 -6.28 3.54
C LYS A 69 -10.93 -6.65 4.74
N TYR A 70 -10.49 -7.59 5.56
CA TYR A 70 -11.19 -7.94 6.80
C TYR A 70 -11.14 -6.78 7.81
N ALA A 71 -9.99 -6.12 7.97
CA ALA A 71 -9.86 -4.95 8.83
C ALA A 71 -10.77 -3.80 8.38
N TRP A 72 -10.76 -3.48 7.09
CA TRP A 72 -11.63 -2.45 6.51
C TRP A 72 -13.11 -2.74 6.73
N GLY A 73 -13.51 -4.00 6.60
CA GLY A 73 -14.90 -4.45 6.78
C GLY A 73 -15.43 -4.33 8.21
N GLN A 74 -14.58 -4.03 9.21
CA GLN A 74 -15.02 -3.77 10.58
C GLN A 74 -15.54 -2.35 10.80
N PHE A 75 -15.36 -1.47 9.82
CA PHE A 75 -15.76 -0.07 9.87
C PHE A 75 -16.82 0.23 8.81
N GLU A 76 -17.67 1.22 9.10
CA GLU A 76 -18.64 1.71 8.12
C GLU A 76 -17.98 2.80 7.25
N TRP A 77 -17.96 2.57 5.95
CA TRP A 77 -17.34 3.48 4.98
C TRP A 77 -18.35 4.06 4.01
N ASP A 78 -18.21 5.35 3.73
CA ASP A 78 -18.91 6.01 2.62
C ASP A 78 -18.31 5.47 1.28
N LYS A 79 -19.17 5.34 0.26
CA LYS A 79 -18.75 4.98 -1.11
C LYS A 79 -17.73 5.95 -1.74
N LYS A 80 -17.53 7.11 -1.12
CA LYS A 80 -16.55 8.12 -1.55
C LYS A 80 -15.15 7.89 -0.98
N ILE A 81 -14.91 6.81 -0.28
CA ILE A 81 -13.61 6.49 0.31
C ILE A 81 -13.12 5.17 -0.25
N SER A 82 -11.83 5.12 -0.58
CA SER A 82 -11.15 3.90 -1.01
C SER A 82 -9.80 3.77 -0.32
N LEU A 83 -9.44 2.53 0.00
CA LEU A 83 -8.12 2.15 0.48
C LEU A 83 -7.28 1.69 -0.71
N LEU A 84 -6.15 2.33 -0.91
CA LEU A 84 -5.23 2.03 -2.00
C LEU A 84 -3.89 1.54 -1.46
N ALA A 85 -3.31 0.55 -2.13
CA ALA A 85 -1.89 0.22 -2.04
C ALA A 85 -1.08 1.18 -2.92
N VAL A 86 0.10 1.60 -2.45
CA VAL A 86 0.96 2.58 -3.11
C VAL A 86 2.38 2.02 -3.26
N GLY A 87 3.16 2.55 -4.20
CA GLY A 87 4.56 2.17 -4.39
C GLY A 87 4.76 0.68 -4.66
N GLY A 88 5.76 0.06 -4.04
CA GLY A 88 6.05 -1.38 -4.19
C GLY A 88 4.85 -2.27 -3.85
N TYR A 89 4.12 -1.93 -2.80
CA TYR A 89 2.89 -2.64 -2.46
C TYR A 89 1.79 -2.45 -3.52
N GLY A 90 1.70 -1.26 -4.12
CA GLY A 90 0.81 -0.98 -5.25
C GLY A 90 1.09 -1.86 -6.46
N ARG A 91 2.37 -2.12 -6.76
CA ARG A 91 2.81 -3.04 -7.82
C ARG A 91 2.64 -4.53 -7.48
N GLY A 92 2.29 -4.85 -6.24
CA GLY A 92 2.20 -6.24 -5.76
C GLY A 92 3.55 -6.84 -5.35
N GLU A 93 4.54 -6.01 -5.06
CA GLU A 93 5.93 -6.36 -4.73
C GLU A 93 6.23 -6.01 -3.27
N LEU A 94 5.59 -6.69 -2.32
CA LEU A 94 5.79 -6.43 -0.90
C LEU A 94 6.97 -7.25 -0.36
N HIS A 95 8.17 -6.65 -0.33
CA HIS A 95 9.37 -7.28 0.21
C HIS A 95 9.26 -7.57 1.73
N PRO A 96 10.05 -8.51 2.29
CA PRO A 96 9.92 -8.96 3.69
C PRO A 96 9.97 -7.82 4.73
N HIS A 97 10.88 -6.87 4.59
CA HIS A 97 11.08 -5.76 5.53
C HIS A 97 10.51 -4.42 5.04
N SER A 98 9.76 -4.42 3.93
CA SER A 98 9.10 -3.21 3.43
C SER A 98 7.90 -2.85 4.28
N ASP A 99 7.70 -1.56 4.49
CA ASP A 99 6.46 -1.03 5.02
C ASP A 99 5.30 -1.29 4.04
N ILE A 100 4.10 -1.39 4.59
CA ILE A 100 2.86 -1.51 3.82
C ILE A 100 2.38 -0.09 3.52
N ASP A 101 2.72 0.44 2.35
CA ASP A 101 2.37 1.80 1.97
C ASP A 101 0.90 1.89 1.54
N LEU A 102 0.11 2.66 2.31
CA LEU A 102 -1.33 2.82 2.13
C LEU A 102 -1.70 4.27 1.83
N MET A 103 -2.70 4.46 0.98
CA MET A 103 -3.36 5.75 0.81
C MET A 103 -4.86 5.59 1.00
N ILE A 104 -5.43 6.35 1.93
CA ILE A 104 -6.88 6.51 2.04
C ILE A 104 -7.25 7.67 1.14
N LEU A 105 -7.91 7.34 0.03
CA LEU A 105 -8.33 8.31 -0.98
C LEU A 105 -9.78 8.71 -0.77
N VAL A 106 -10.02 10.00 -0.58
CA VAL A 106 -11.34 10.59 -0.40
C VAL A 106 -11.77 11.27 -1.69
N GLY A 107 -12.90 10.86 -2.24
CA GLY A 107 -13.46 11.39 -3.49
C GLY A 107 -14.00 12.82 -3.40
N SER A 108 -14.05 13.40 -2.19
CA SER A 108 -14.47 14.78 -1.92
C SER A 108 -13.40 15.54 -1.15
N ASN A 109 -13.48 16.88 -1.13
CA ASN A 109 -12.55 17.71 -0.35
C ASN A 109 -12.91 17.79 1.16
N LYS A 110 -13.92 17.04 1.59
CA LYS A 110 -14.41 17.05 2.99
C LYS A 110 -13.83 15.86 3.76
N ILE A 111 -12.52 15.80 3.94
CA ILE A 111 -11.82 14.73 4.65
C ILE A 111 -12.27 14.69 6.11
N ASP A 112 -12.49 15.83 6.73
CA ASP A 112 -12.87 15.96 8.16
C ASP A 112 -14.13 15.16 8.54
N LEU A 113 -15.06 14.96 7.58
CA LEU A 113 -16.25 14.15 7.81
C LEU A 113 -15.95 12.68 8.16
N TYR A 114 -14.79 12.21 7.75
CA TYR A 114 -14.39 10.80 7.86
C TYR A 114 -13.26 10.59 8.87
N GLN A 115 -12.79 11.67 9.50
CA GLN A 115 -11.60 11.67 10.36
C GLN A 115 -11.67 10.59 11.44
N LYS A 116 -12.78 10.52 12.17
CA LYS A 116 -12.94 9.52 13.27
C LYS A 116 -12.79 8.08 12.78
N ASN A 117 -13.41 7.74 11.65
CA ASN A 117 -13.31 6.38 11.10
C ASN A 117 -11.90 6.09 10.58
N ILE A 118 -11.26 7.07 9.95
CA ILE A 118 -9.89 6.95 9.45
C ILE A 118 -8.92 6.73 10.61
N GLU A 119 -9.01 7.54 11.68
CA GLU A 119 -8.17 7.41 12.86
C GLU A 119 -8.38 6.07 13.57
N ALA A 120 -9.64 5.64 13.75
CA ALA A 120 -9.95 4.35 14.34
C ALA A 120 -9.41 3.17 13.52
N PHE A 121 -9.52 3.23 12.19
CA PHE A 121 -8.97 2.21 11.30
C PHE A 121 -7.45 2.16 11.37
N LEU A 122 -6.76 3.30 11.32
CA LEU A 122 -5.29 3.35 11.42
C LEU A 122 -4.81 2.85 12.79
N ALA A 123 -5.47 3.24 13.87
CA ALA A 123 -5.18 2.74 15.21
C ALA A 123 -5.32 1.22 15.28
N PHE A 124 -6.40 0.68 14.69
CA PHE A 124 -6.61 -0.75 14.60
C PHE A 124 -5.47 -1.48 13.85
N LEU A 125 -4.98 -0.91 12.73
CA LEU A 125 -3.86 -1.49 11.98
C LEU A 125 -2.56 -1.53 12.81
N TRP A 126 -2.31 -0.52 13.64
CA TRP A 126 -1.16 -0.52 14.58
C TRP A 126 -1.37 -1.53 15.72
N ASP A 127 -2.59 -1.64 16.25
CA ASP A 127 -2.93 -2.58 17.33
C ASP A 127 -2.70 -4.04 16.89
N ILE A 128 -2.93 -4.36 15.63
CA ILE A 128 -2.63 -5.69 15.06
C ILE A 128 -1.17 -5.84 14.60
N HIS A 129 -0.29 -4.87 14.89
CA HIS A 129 1.14 -4.85 14.61
C HIS A 129 1.51 -4.80 13.12
N LEU A 130 0.67 -4.26 12.25
CA LEU A 130 1.07 -3.99 10.88
C LEU A 130 1.98 -2.75 10.81
N LYS A 131 3.14 -2.92 10.18
CA LYS A 131 4.04 -1.80 9.86
C LYS A 131 3.53 -1.09 8.62
N ILE A 132 2.81 0.01 8.82
CA ILE A 132 2.19 0.77 7.73
C ILE A 132 2.83 2.14 7.56
N GLY A 133 3.16 2.50 6.31
CA GLY A 133 3.23 3.88 5.86
C GLY A 133 1.84 4.32 5.39
N HIS A 134 1.37 5.50 5.78
CA HIS A 134 0.03 5.91 5.37
C HIS A 134 -0.05 7.38 4.96
N SER A 135 -1.00 7.67 4.10
CA SER A 135 -1.42 9.03 3.76
C SER A 135 -2.93 9.10 3.57
N VAL A 136 -3.52 10.23 3.93
CA VAL A 136 -4.94 10.53 3.68
C VAL A 136 -5.00 11.71 2.73
N ARG A 137 -5.65 11.55 1.58
CA ARG A 137 -5.66 12.58 0.53
C ARG A 137 -7.01 12.67 -0.15
N SER A 138 -7.42 13.89 -0.47
CA SER A 138 -8.44 14.13 -1.49
C SER A 138 -7.84 14.00 -2.90
N ILE A 139 -8.69 13.90 -3.92
CA ILE A 139 -8.23 13.93 -5.31
C ILE A 139 -7.50 15.24 -5.63
N SER A 140 -7.95 16.37 -5.07
CA SER A 140 -7.28 17.68 -5.26
C SER A 140 -5.90 17.73 -4.63
N ASP A 141 -5.72 17.10 -3.45
CA ASP A 141 -4.41 16.99 -2.80
C ASP A 141 -3.45 16.15 -3.63
N CYS A 142 -3.93 15.04 -4.20
CA CYS A 142 -3.14 14.21 -5.11
C CYS A 142 -2.65 15.01 -6.33
N VAL A 143 -3.54 15.79 -6.96
CA VAL A 143 -3.18 16.65 -8.10
C VAL A 143 -2.16 17.71 -7.70
N SER A 144 -2.38 18.39 -6.57
CA SER A 144 -1.48 19.44 -6.08
C SER A 144 -0.11 18.89 -5.69
N ALA A 145 -0.07 17.72 -5.06
CA ALA A 145 1.18 17.07 -4.68
C ALA A 145 1.94 16.54 -5.90
N ALA A 146 1.26 15.89 -6.85
CA ALA A 146 1.86 15.36 -8.07
C ALA A 146 2.50 16.45 -8.96
N LYS A 147 1.92 17.65 -8.98
CA LYS A 147 2.50 18.80 -9.71
C LYS A 147 3.81 19.30 -9.11
N ARG A 148 4.00 19.12 -7.80
CA ARG A 148 5.17 19.65 -7.08
C ARG A 148 6.30 18.63 -6.96
N ASP A 149 5.96 17.35 -6.94
CA ASP A 149 6.91 16.28 -6.66
C ASP A 149 6.69 15.09 -7.62
N VAL A 150 7.74 14.82 -8.40
CA VAL A 150 7.75 13.74 -9.39
C VAL A 150 7.66 12.37 -8.73
N THR A 151 8.20 12.21 -7.51
CA THR A 151 8.12 10.97 -6.73
C THR A 151 6.68 10.66 -6.34
N ILE A 152 5.96 11.68 -5.87
CA ILE A 152 4.53 11.53 -5.55
C ILE A 152 3.72 11.20 -6.81
N ALA A 153 4.02 11.86 -7.94
CA ALA A 153 3.33 11.57 -9.19
C ALA A 153 3.53 10.11 -9.63
N THR A 154 4.76 9.60 -9.59
CA THR A 154 5.06 8.20 -9.95
C THR A 154 4.40 7.22 -8.97
N ASN A 155 4.44 7.48 -7.67
CA ASN A 155 3.78 6.65 -6.66
C ASN A 155 2.25 6.58 -6.87
N ILE A 156 1.62 7.69 -7.29
CA ILE A 156 0.20 7.71 -7.62
C ILE A 156 -0.11 6.81 -8.83
N MET A 157 0.76 6.78 -9.85
CA MET A 157 0.58 5.90 -11.01
C MET A 157 0.63 4.41 -10.66
N GLU A 158 1.37 4.05 -9.62
CA GLU A 158 1.55 2.67 -9.15
C GLU A 158 0.48 2.24 -8.15
N THR A 159 -0.60 3.02 -7.96
CA THR A 159 -1.65 2.70 -7.00
C THR A 159 -2.53 1.54 -7.46
N ARG A 160 -2.98 0.74 -6.50
CA ARG A 160 -3.94 -0.35 -6.69
C ARG A 160 -5.03 -0.27 -5.60
N THR A 161 -6.30 -0.42 -5.99
CA THR A 161 -7.40 -0.44 -5.02
C THR A 161 -7.41 -1.76 -4.25
N ILE A 162 -7.46 -1.66 -2.91
CA ILE A 162 -7.63 -2.79 -1.99
C ILE A 162 -9.10 -2.90 -1.60
N CYS A 163 -9.69 -1.77 -1.17
CA CYS A 163 -11.09 -1.68 -0.74
C CYS A 163 -11.72 -0.37 -1.26
N GLY A 164 -13.04 -0.35 -1.36
CA GLY A 164 -13.80 0.79 -1.85
C GLY A 164 -13.99 0.77 -3.37
N GLU A 165 -14.36 1.91 -3.93
CA GLU A 165 -14.75 2.03 -5.34
C GLU A 165 -13.56 2.36 -6.24
N ASP A 166 -13.28 1.52 -7.23
CA ASP A 166 -12.25 1.77 -8.25
C ASP A 166 -12.48 3.08 -9.03
N ALA A 167 -13.72 3.53 -9.12
CA ALA A 167 -14.08 4.77 -9.81
C ALA A 167 -13.38 5.99 -9.21
N ILE A 168 -13.15 6.03 -7.88
CA ILE A 168 -12.46 7.14 -7.20
C ILE A 168 -10.99 7.17 -7.61
N ARG A 169 -10.33 6.01 -7.57
CA ARG A 169 -8.94 5.86 -8.01
C ARG A 169 -8.79 6.22 -9.50
N ASN A 170 -9.68 5.73 -10.35
CA ASN A 170 -9.65 6.02 -11.79
C ASN A 170 -9.82 7.51 -12.08
N ASN A 171 -10.68 8.21 -11.32
CA ASN A 171 -10.82 9.66 -11.41
C ASN A 171 -9.55 10.39 -10.96
N MET A 172 -8.91 9.94 -9.89
CA MET A 172 -7.60 10.45 -9.45
C MET A 172 -6.55 10.28 -10.55
N LEU A 173 -6.37 9.07 -11.09
CA LEU A 173 -5.41 8.77 -12.16
C LEU A 173 -5.65 9.62 -13.40
N LYS A 174 -6.91 9.81 -13.81
CA LYS A 174 -7.28 10.68 -14.92
C LYS A 174 -6.89 12.13 -14.67
N LYS A 175 -6.98 12.63 -13.43
CA LYS A 175 -6.63 14.01 -13.09
C LYS A 175 -5.14 14.22 -12.84
N THR A 176 -4.41 13.16 -12.50
CA THR A 176 -2.96 13.16 -12.27
C THR A 176 -2.18 12.58 -13.44
N SER A 177 -2.83 12.38 -14.60
CA SER A 177 -2.13 11.90 -15.80
C SER A 177 -1.04 12.89 -16.23
N PRO A 178 0.10 12.42 -16.77
CA PRO A 178 1.24 13.25 -17.12
C PRO A 178 0.90 14.43 -18.02
N ASP A 179 0.02 14.24 -19.01
CA ASP A 179 -0.45 15.27 -19.93
C ASP A 179 -1.22 16.40 -19.23
N ARG A 180 -1.83 16.13 -18.07
CA ARG A 180 -2.57 17.12 -17.28
C ARG A 180 -1.73 17.83 -16.25
N ILE A 181 -0.85 17.10 -15.56
CA ILE A 181 0.00 17.69 -14.50
C ILE A 181 1.24 18.33 -15.08
N TRP A 182 1.76 17.81 -16.21
CA TRP A 182 2.95 18.29 -16.90
C TRP A 182 2.69 18.41 -18.41
N PRO A 183 1.94 19.39 -18.87
CA PRO A 183 1.72 19.59 -20.30
C PRO A 183 3.05 19.69 -21.04
N LEU A 184 3.21 18.97 -22.14
CA LEU A 184 4.47 18.89 -22.93
C LEU A 184 5.07 20.24 -23.30
N LYS A 185 4.23 21.28 -23.49
CA LYS A 185 4.68 22.65 -23.75
C LYS A 185 5.37 23.33 -22.55
N LEU A 186 5.00 22.93 -21.32
CA LEU A 186 5.50 23.52 -20.08
C LEU A 186 6.53 22.64 -19.38
N TRP A 187 6.46 21.34 -19.64
CA TRP A 187 7.34 20.35 -19.02
C TRP A 187 7.77 19.27 -20.04
N PRO A 188 8.81 19.54 -20.83
CA PRO A 188 9.35 18.57 -21.78
C PRO A 188 9.92 17.35 -21.04
N SER A 189 9.98 16.22 -21.74
CA SER A 189 10.38 14.92 -21.16
C SER A 189 11.78 14.93 -20.48
N ASN A 190 12.70 15.80 -20.94
CA ASN A 190 14.01 15.96 -20.30
C ASN A 190 13.90 16.46 -18.86
N LYS A 191 12.94 17.36 -18.54
CA LYS A 191 12.72 17.81 -17.14
C LYS A 191 12.27 16.70 -16.21
N PHE A 192 11.48 15.74 -16.69
CA PHE A 192 11.11 14.56 -15.92
C PHE A 192 12.36 13.72 -15.60
N PHE A 193 13.20 13.50 -16.61
CA PHE A 193 14.44 12.74 -16.45
C PHE A 193 15.40 13.45 -15.48
N GLU A 194 15.61 14.76 -15.62
CA GLU A 194 16.43 15.57 -14.71
C GLU A 194 15.90 15.51 -13.25
N ALA A 195 14.58 15.59 -13.06
CA ALA A 195 13.98 15.49 -11.74
C ALA A 195 14.20 14.10 -11.12
N LYS A 196 14.12 13.03 -11.91
CA LYS A 196 14.41 11.65 -11.44
C LYS A 196 15.88 11.43 -11.13
N LEU A 197 16.79 11.97 -11.92
CA LEU A 197 18.23 11.93 -11.61
C LEU A 197 18.54 12.69 -10.32
N SER A 198 17.94 13.86 -10.13
CA SER A 198 18.11 14.62 -8.88
C SER A 198 17.55 13.87 -7.66
N GLU A 199 16.38 13.24 -7.80
CA GLU A 199 15.83 12.37 -6.75
C GLU A 199 16.79 11.24 -6.38
N GLN A 200 17.35 10.56 -7.40
CA GLN A 200 18.31 9.48 -7.20
C GLN A 200 19.59 9.99 -6.52
N ALA A 201 20.15 11.10 -6.99
CA ALA A 201 21.34 11.72 -6.40
C ALA A 201 21.11 12.09 -4.92
N ASN A 202 19.94 12.67 -4.60
CA ASN A 202 19.57 13.02 -3.23
C ASN A 202 19.42 11.78 -2.34
N ARG A 203 18.94 10.68 -2.88
CA ARG A 203 18.84 9.39 -2.16
C ARG A 203 20.23 8.85 -1.85
N HIS A 204 21.12 8.82 -2.83
CA HIS A 204 22.51 8.39 -2.65
C HIS A 204 23.24 9.27 -1.62
N ALA A 205 23.06 10.60 -1.68
CA ALA A 205 23.68 11.52 -0.73
C ALA A 205 23.25 11.27 0.72
N LYS A 206 21.98 10.89 0.96
CA LYS A 206 21.48 10.53 2.29
C LYS A 206 22.18 9.29 2.89
N HIS A 207 22.68 8.41 2.05
CA HIS A 207 23.39 7.19 2.43
C HIS A 207 24.92 7.34 2.31
N GLY A 208 25.43 8.58 2.29
CA GLY A 208 26.87 8.88 2.32
C GLY A 208 27.61 8.56 1.03
N ASN A 209 26.90 8.36 -0.10
CA ASN A 209 27.48 7.97 -1.41
C ASN A 209 28.43 6.76 -1.32
N THR A 210 28.24 5.88 -0.36
CA THR A 210 29.09 4.70 -0.17
C THR A 210 28.42 3.46 -0.75
N GLU A 211 29.16 2.73 -1.59
CA GLU A 211 28.77 1.40 -2.08
C GLU A 211 28.91 0.32 -0.99
N TYR A 212 29.53 0.68 0.15
CA TYR A 212 29.91 -0.22 1.24
C TYR A 212 29.19 0.10 2.53
N ASN A 213 27.91 -0.20 2.62
CA ASN A 213 27.25 -0.31 3.93
C ASN A 213 27.44 -1.73 4.47
N LEU A 214 27.83 -1.85 5.74
CA LEU A 214 27.97 -3.13 6.45
C LEU A 214 26.66 -3.92 6.49
N GLU A 215 25.51 -3.23 6.38
CA GLU A 215 24.18 -3.80 6.15
C GLU A 215 23.56 -3.12 4.93
N PRO A 216 23.59 -3.76 3.75
CA PRO A 216 23.02 -3.16 2.56
C PRO A 216 21.50 -3.03 2.72
N ASN A 217 21.03 -1.81 2.83
CA ASN A 217 19.61 -1.51 2.73
C ASN A 217 19.22 -1.50 1.24
N ILE A 218 18.86 -2.66 0.73
CA ILE A 218 18.54 -2.88 -0.69
C ILE A 218 17.42 -1.96 -1.20
N LYS A 219 16.62 -1.39 -0.29
CA LYS A 219 15.53 -0.46 -0.63
C LYS A 219 16.04 0.96 -0.90
N GLU A 220 17.11 1.38 -0.26
CA GLU A 220 17.57 2.77 -0.24
C GLU A 220 19.04 2.95 -0.67
N ALA A 221 19.81 1.87 -0.68
CA ALA A 221 21.19 1.88 -1.18
C ALA A 221 21.24 1.87 -2.71
N PRO A 222 22.30 2.41 -3.31
CA PRO A 222 22.51 2.39 -4.75
C PRO A 222 22.67 0.98 -5.30
#